data_37d4dfd7c47e35d9b788352a04f31dc7
#
_entry.id   37d4dfd7c47e35d9b788352a04f31dc7
#
_cell.length_a   1.000
_cell.length_b   1.000
_cell.length_c   1.000
_cell.angle_alpha   90.00
_cell.angle_beta   90.00
_cell.angle_gamma   90.00
#
_symmetry.space_group_name_H-M   'P 1'
#
loop_
_entity.id
_entity.type
_entity.pdbx_description
1 polymer ?
#
loop_
_entity_poly.entity_id
_entity_poly.type
_entity_poly.pdbx_seq_one_letter_code
_entity_poly.pdbx_strand_id
1 'polypeptide(L)'
;MSRIRLILLDFDGTLVDTRRANARAYVETLREAGYAMTEEEYAARHFGVRCPEFLRSIGIDDPAEIDRLRRRKIELYPRYFDLVTLNRPLWEFCQQFRAQGGRVWIVSTGQRANIDNVMRHLHLEAGVDGIISALDAPQSKPDPGCFLKAME
;
A
#
# COMPACT_ATOMS: atom_id res chain seq x y z
N MET A 1 -12.62 16.58 28.18
CA MET A 1 -12.65 15.54 27.11
C MET A 1 -11.39 15.65 26.27
N SER A 2 -10.66 14.57 26.10
CA SER A 2 -9.54 14.55 25.17
C SER A 2 -10.06 14.64 23.73
N ARG A 3 -9.63 15.66 23.01
CA ARG A 3 -10.00 15.83 21.60
C ARG A 3 -9.13 14.88 20.76
N ILE A 4 -9.73 14.08 19.86
CA ILE A 4 -8.98 13.31 18.89
C ILE A 4 -8.16 14.26 18.04
N ARG A 5 -6.86 13.99 17.89
CA ARG A 5 -5.93 14.86 17.17
C ARG A 5 -5.25 14.17 15.99
N LEU A 6 -5.37 12.85 15.89
CA LEU A 6 -4.66 12.03 14.92
C LEU A 6 -5.59 10.96 14.34
N ILE A 7 -5.58 10.84 13.03
CA ILE A 7 -6.12 9.70 12.29
C ILE A 7 -4.96 8.92 11.70
N LEU A 8 -4.92 7.61 11.97
CA LEU A 8 -4.04 6.66 11.32
C LEU A 8 -4.86 5.88 10.30
N LEU A 9 -4.52 6.03 9.04
CA LEU A 9 -5.33 5.61 7.91
C LEU A 9 -4.62 4.50 7.14
N ASP A 10 -5.25 3.35 6.99
CA ASP A 10 -4.78 2.34 6.04
C ASP A 10 -4.93 2.84 4.60
N PHE A 11 -4.12 2.33 3.69
CA PHE A 11 -4.07 2.79 2.31
C PHE A 11 -4.79 1.84 1.36
N ASP A 12 -4.16 0.70 1.06
CA ASP A 12 -4.67 -0.26 0.09
C ASP A 12 -5.95 -0.94 0.60
N GLY A 13 -7.03 -0.79 -0.14
CA GLY A 13 -8.34 -1.36 0.21
C GLY A 13 -9.14 -0.53 1.23
N THR A 14 -8.62 0.59 1.71
CA THR A 14 -9.30 1.49 2.65
C THR A 14 -9.45 2.88 2.06
N LEU A 15 -8.38 3.66 1.95
CA LEU A 15 -8.42 4.97 1.29
C LEU A 15 -8.54 4.83 -0.22
N VAL A 16 -7.84 3.89 -0.80
CA VAL A 16 -7.77 3.65 -2.24
C VAL A 16 -8.05 2.18 -2.54
N ASP A 17 -8.95 1.90 -3.44
CA ASP A 17 -9.12 0.55 -3.97
C ASP A 17 -8.05 0.30 -5.04
N THR A 18 -7.02 -0.43 -4.65
CA THR A 18 -5.87 -0.80 -5.48
C THR A 18 -5.82 -2.29 -5.81
N ARG A 19 -6.84 -3.06 -5.43
CA ARG A 19 -6.82 -4.54 -5.52
C ARG A 19 -6.56 -5.02 -6.94
N ARG A 20 -7.32 -4.54 -7.91
CA ARG A 20 -7.19 -4.94 -9.31
C ARG A 20 -5.85 -4.50 -9.92
N ALA A 21 -5.43 -3.28 -9.65
CA ALA A 21 -4.15 -2.75 -10.13
C ALA A 21 -2.97 -3.55 -9.56
N ASN A 22 -2.98 -3.86 -8.27
CA ASN A 22 -1.96 -4.71 -7.63
C ASN A 22 -1.97 -6.13 -8.22
N ALA A 23 -3.15 -6.75 -8.38
CA ALA A 23 -3.27 -8.08 -8.93
C ALA A 23 -2.65 -8.16 -10.34
N ARG A 24 -3.00 -7.25 -11.23
CA ARG A 24 -2.44 -7.20 -12.58
C ARG A 24 -0.94 -6.96 -12.61
N ALA A 25 -0.45 -6.03 -11.81
CA ALA A 25 0.98 -5.74 -11.73
C ALA A 25 1.78 -6.96 -11.25
N TYR A 26 1.32 -7.65 -10.23
CA TYR A 26 1.99 -8.87 -9.75
C TYR A 26 1.88 -10.04 -10.70
N VAL A 27 0.71 -10.29 -11.28
CA VAL A 27 0.52 -11.35 -12.27
C VAL A 27 1.44 -11.15 -13.47
N GLU A 28 1.53 -9.94 -13.99
CA GLU A 28 2.43 -9.63 -15.10
C GLU A 28 3.91 -9.76 -14.71
N THR A 29 4.29 -9.26 -13.53
CA THR A 29 5.66 -9.40 -13.00
C THR A 29 6.07 -10.87 -12.90
N LEU A 30 5.20 -11.70 -12.35
CA LEU A 30 5.45 -13.14 -12.18
C LEU A 30 5.48 -13.85 -13.53
N ARG A 31 4.56 -13.51 -14.45
CA ARG A 31 4.53 -14.07 -15.80
C ARG A 31 5.83 -13.82 -16.57
N GLU A 32 6.36 -12.59 -16.52
CA GLU A 32 7.64 -12.25 -17.13
C GLU A 32 8.81 -13.08 -16.59
N ALA A 33 8.71 -13.51 -15.33
CA ALA A 33 9.73 -14.32 -14.66
C ALA A 33 9.50 -15.83 -14.77
N GLY A 34 8.45 -16.26 -15.47
CA GLY A 34 8.14 -17.68 -15.69
C GLY A 34 7.29 -18.32 -14.57
N TYR A 35 6.72 -17.52 -13.67
CA TYR A 35 5.78 -18.00 -12.65
C TYR A 35 4.33 -17.81 -13.08
N ALA A 36 3.45 -18.71 -12.67
CA ALA A 36 2.03 -18.65 -12.95
C ALA A 36 1.24 -18.23 -11.70
N MET A 37 0.34 -17.26 -11.88
CA MET A 37 -0.63 -16.82 -10.88
C MET A 37 -1.82 -16.17 -11.57
N THR A 38 -3.03 -16.33 -11.03
CA THR A 38 -4.21 -15.62 -11.52
C THR A 38 -4.47 -14.36 -10.68
N GLU A 39 -5.20 -13.40 -11.26
CA GLU A 39 -5.62 -12.19 -10.53
C GLU A 39 -6.52 -12.55 -9.34
N GLU A 40 -7.40 -13.54 -9.52
CA GLU A 40 -8.31 -14.04 -8.46
C GLU A 40 -7.53 -14.65 -7.29
N GLU A 41 -6.53 -15.46 -7.59
CA GLU A 41 -5.68 -16.08 -6.57
C GLU A 41 -4.94 -15.02 -5.76
N TYR A 42 -4.31 -14.05 -6.44
CA TYR A 42 -3.65 -12.95 -5.76
C TYR A 42 -4.62 -12.15 -4.87
N ALA A 43 -5.77 -11.77 -5.42
CA ALA A 43 -6.76 -10.97 -4.69
C ALA A 43 -7.33 -11.69 -3.46
N ALA A 44 -7.51 -13.01 -3.56
CA ALA A 44 -8.08 -13.82 -2.47
C ALA A 44 -7.08 -14.12 -1.34
N ARG A 45 -5.78 -14.28 -1.66
CA ARG A 45 -4.80 -14.84 -0.72
C ARG A 45 -3.65 -13.92 -0.35
N HIS A 46 -3.31 -12.95 -1.21
CA HIS A 46 -2.05 -12.22 -1.10
C HIS A 46 -2.22 -10.71 -1.03
N PHE A 47 -3.40 -10.18 -1.33
CA PHE A 47 -3.65 -8.75 -1.26
C PHE A 47 -3.45 -8.23 0.18
N GLY A 48 -2.64 -7.18 0.34
CA GLY A 48 -2.31 -6.59 1.65
C GLY A 48 -1.11 -7.24 2.35
N VAL A 49 -0.58 -8.35 1.83
CA VAL A 49 0.64 -8.99 2.35
C VAL A 49 1.89 -8.27 1.82
N ARG A 50 2.92 -8.11 2.65
CA ARG A 50 4.20 -7.53 2.20
C ARG A 50 4.80 -8.35 1.05
N CYS A 51 5.42 -7.66 0.10
CA CYS A 51 5.98 -8.27 -1.10
C CYS A 51 6.95 -9.45 -0.80
N PRO A 52 7.94 -9.33 0.10
CA PRO A 52 8.81 -10.47 0.39
C PRO A 52 8.08 -11.66 1.02
N GLU A 53 7.13 -11.41 1.91
CA GLU A 53 6.33 -12.45 2.56
C GLU A 53 5.44 -13.16 1.54
N PHE A 54 4.80 -12.40 0.66
CA PHE A 54 4.00 -12.93 -0.42
C PHE A 54 4.83 -13.83 -1.34
N LEU A 55 5.96 -13.36 -1.84
CA LEU A 55 6.79 -14.13 -2.78
C LEU A 55 7.32 -15.43 -2.14
N ARG A 56 7.73 -15.38 -0.86
CA ARG A 56 8.12 -16.59 -0.12
C ARG A 56 6.96 -17.58 0.02
N SER A 57 5.75 -17.10 0.23
CA SER A 57 4.57 -17.98 0.38
C SER A 57 4.25 -18.79 -0.87
N ILE A 58 4.76 -18.37 -2.03
CA ILE A 58 4.61 -19.08 -3.32
C ILE A 58 5.91 -19.77 -3.75
N GLY A 59 6.89 -19.91 -2.84
CA GLY A 59 8.12 -20.68 -3.06
C GLY A 59 9.28 -19.89 -3.66
N ILE A 60 9.23 -18.57 -3.69
CA ILE A 60 10.34 -17.72 -4.16
C ILE A 60 11.10 -17.21 -2.94
N ASP A 61 12.22 -17.86 -2.61
CA ASP A 61 12.97 -17.60 -1.38
C ASP A 61 14.29 -16.84 -1.59
N ASP A 62 14.82 -16.83 -2.81
CA ASP A 62 16.07 -16.13 -3.12
C ASP A 62 15.91 -14.61 -2.95
N PRO A 63 16.67 -13.97 -2.04
CA PRO A 63 16.58 -12.53 -1.79
C PRO A 63 16.84 -11.67 -3.02
N ALA A 64 17.74 -12.08 -3.91
CA ALA A 64 18.04 -11.34 -5.14
C ALA A 64 16.87 -11.39 -6.12
N GLU A 65 16.22 -12.54 -6.25
CA GLU A 65 15.02 -12.70 -7.07
C GLU A 65 13.83 -11.93 -6.49
N ILE A 66 13.62 -11.97 -5.18
CA ILE A 66 12.59 -11.18 -4.49
C ILE A 66 12.78 -9.69 -4.78
N ASP A 67 14.01 -9.18 -4.66
CA ASP A 67 14.28 -7.75 -4.93
C ASP A 67 14.07 -7.39 -6.40
N ARG A 68 14.47 -8.27 -7.31
CA ARG A 68 14.25 -8.09 -8.75
C ARG A 68 12.74 -8.01 -9.09
N LEU A 69 11.95 -8.93 -8.57
CA LEU A 69 10.51 -8.97 -8.78
C LEU A 69 9.82 -7.75 -8.14
N ARG A 70 10.23 -7.37 -6.94
CA ARG A 70 9.73 -6.17 -6.26
C ARG A 70 9.95 -4.92 -7.11
N ARG A 71 11.15 -4.71 -7.61
CA ARG A 71 11.48 -3.57 -8.49
C ARG A 71 10.66 -3.60 -9.77
N ARG A 72 10.56 -4.78 -10.40
CA ARG A 72 9.79 -4.91 -11.65
C ARG A 72 8.31 -4.59 -11.44
N LYS A 73 7.73 -5.04 -10.34
CA LYS A 73 6.34 -4.71 -9.98
C LYS A 73 6.15 -3.19 -9.82
N ILE A 74 7.08 -2.51 -9.16
CA ILE A 74 7.03 -1.04 -9.01
C ILE A 74 7.02 -0.34 -10.37
N GLU A 75 7.83 -0.81 -11.33
CA GLU A 75 7.89 -0.27 -12.69
C GLU A 75 6.61 -0.50 -13.49
N LEU A 76 5.99 -1.68 -13.32
CA LEU A 76 4.77 -2.04 -14.05
C LEU A 76 3.50 -1.43 -13.46
N TYR A 77 3.48 -1.20 -12.17
CA TYR A 77 2.29 -0.82 -11.41
C TYR A 77 1.58 0.43 -11.96
N PRO A 78 2.26 1.52 -12.34
CA PRO A 78 1.61 2.70 -12.90
C PRO A 78 0.81 2.45 -14.18
N ARG A 79 1.11 1.38 -14.93
CA ARG A 79 0.36 1.01 -16.14
C ARG A 79 -1.11 0.65 -15.85
N TYR A 80 -1.43 0.33 -14.60
CA TYR A 80 -2.74 -0.13 -14.16
C TYR A 80 -3.46 0.88 -13.25
N PHE A 81 -3.00 2.13 -13.20
CA PHE A 81 -3.59 3.16 -12.33
C PHE A 81 -4.96 3.64 -12.77
N ASP A 82 -5.38 3.36 -14.00
CA ASP A 82 -6.76 3.52 -14.47
C ASP A 82 -7.76 2.64 -13.70
N LEU A 83 -7.28 1.58 -13.04
CA LEU A 83 -8.08 0.68 -12.21
C LEU A 83 -8.15 1.09 -10.72
N VAL A 84 -7.44 2.14 -10.35
CA VAL A 84 -7.39 2.63 -8.96
C VAL A 84 -8.53 3.62 -8.73
N THR A 85 -9.24 3.45 -7.61
CA THR A 85 -10.33 4.37 -7.23
C THR A 85 -10.15 4.88 -5.81
N LEU A 86 -10.40 6.18 -5.63
CA LEU A 86 -10.35 6.85 -4.34
C LEU A 86 -11.66 6.64 -3.56
N ASN A 87 -11.56 6.29 -2.27
CA ASN A 87 -12.68 6.41 -1.34
C ASN A 87 -12.88 7.91 -1.03
N ARG A 88 -13.61 8.59 -1.89
CA ARG A 88 -13.80 10.04 -1.82
C ARG A 88 -14.44 10.51 -0.52
N PRO A 89 -15.52 9.89 0.00
CA PRO A 89 -16.10 10.30 1.28
C PRO A 89 -15.10 10.23 2.45
N LEU A 90 -14.29 9.18 2.50
CA LEU A 90 -13.25 9.04 3.54
C LEU A 90 -12.18 10.12 3.38
N TRP A 91 -11.75 10.40 2.16
CA TRP A 91 -10.77 11.46 1.88
C TRP A 91 -11.29 12.83 2.31
N GLU A 92 -12.50 13.17 1.94
CA GLU A 92 -13.14 14.45 2.31
C GLU A 92 -13.28 14.59 3.82
N PHE A 93 -13.68 13.53 4.52
CA PHE A 93 -13.69 13.50 5.99
C PHE A 93 -12.32 13.80 6.60
N CYS A 94 -11.27 13.15 6.08
CA CYS A 94 -9.89 13.38 6.53
C CYS A 94 -9.45 14.84 6.29
N GLN A 95 -9.80 15.44 5.16
CA GLN A 95 -9.46 16.84 4.86
C GLN A 95 -10.21 17.82 5.78
N GLN A 96 -11.45 17.57 6.08
CA GLN A 96 -12.21 18.35 7.05
C GLN A 96 -11.61 18.25 8.46
N PHE A 97 -11.19 17.06 8.86
CA PHE A 97 -10.51 16.84 10.13
C PHE A 97 -9.18 17.62 10.23
N ARG A 98 -8.39 17.62 9.15
CA ARG A 98 -7.15 18.43 9.06
C ARG A 98 -7.43 19.93 9.14
N ALA A 99 -8.46 20.41 8.46
CA ALA A 99 -8.87 21.82 8.49
C ALA A 99 -9.25 22.29 9.90
N GLN A 100 -9.65 21.37 10.79
CA GLN A 100 -9.96 21.65 12.19
C GLN A 100 -8.74 21.46 13.13
N GLY A 101 -7.54 21.34 12.58
CA GLY A 101 -6.29 21.19 13.33
C GLY A 101 -5.92 19.76 13.71
N GLY A 102 -6.59 18.77 13.11
CA GLY A 102 -6.21 17.36 13.22
C GLY A 102 -5.06 16.99 12.30
N ARG A 103 -4.46 15.82 12.51
CA ARG A 103 -3.41 15.26 11.65
C ARG A 103 -3.88 13.92 11.06
N VAL A 104 -3.47 13.65 9.84
CA VAL A 104 -3.77 12.39 9.13
C VAL A 104 -2.47 11.78 8.63
N TRP A 105 -2.20 10.56 9.08
CA TRP A 105 -1.07 9.76 8.63
C TRP A 105 -1.55 8.48 7.95
N ILE A 106 -0.90 8.13 6.85
CA ILE A 106 -1.08 6.82 6.22
C ILE A 106 -0.17 5.82 6.92
N VAL A 107 -0.71 4.65 7.25
CA VAL A 107 0.02 3.51 7.83
C VAL A 107 -0.26 2.28 6.97
N SER A 108 0.73 1.85 6.20
CA SER A 108 0.58 0.82 5.18
C SER A 108 1.68 -0.25 5.26
N THR A 109 1.35 -1.47 4.84
CA THR A 109 2.32 -2.54 4.59
C THR A 109 2.94 -2.47 3.18
N GLY A 110 2.47 -1.54 2.34
CA GLY A 110 2.94 -1.35 0.97
C GLY A 110 4.33 -0.71 0.89
N GLN A 111 4.96 -0.88 -0.27
CA GLN A 111 6.21 -0.21 -0.59
C GLN A 111 5.98 1.30 -0.75
N ARG A 112 6.86 2.12 -0.17
CA ARG A 112 6.75 3.58 -0.22
C ARG A 112 6.61 4.11 -1.65
N ALA A 113 7.39 3.60 -2.58
CA ALA A 113 7.35 4.01 -3.97
C ALA A 113 5.97 3.77 -4.62
N ASN A 114 5.32 2.67 -4.30
CA ASN A 114 3.97 2.37 -4.81
C ASN A 114 2.93 3.35 -4.25
N ILE A 115 3.00 3.64 -2.95
CA ILE A 115 2.10 4.60 -2.28
C ILE A 115 2.28 5.98 -2.89
N ASP A 116 3.51 6.46 -3.01
CA ASP A 116 3.83 7.78 -3.57
C ASP A 116 3.34 7.91 -5.02
N ASN A 117 3.49 6.87 -5.84
CA ASN A 117 3.03 6.87 -7.22
C ASN A 117 1.51 6.95 -7.33
N VAL A 118 0.76 6.20 -6.50
CA VAL A 118 -0.70 6.27 -6.46
C VAL A 118 -1.17 7.62 -5.94
N MET A 119 -0.55 8.14 -4.86
CA MET A 119 -0.86 9.45 -4.31
C MET A 119 -0.69 10.56 -5.36
N ARG A 120 0.40 10.50 -6.11
CA ARG A 120 0.68 11.47 -7.18
C ARG A 120 -0.33 11.36 -8.32
N HIS A 121 -0.68 10.15 -8.73
CA HIS A 121 -1.69 9.92 -9.76
C HIS A 121 -3.06 10.50 -9.38
N LEU A 122 -3.44 10.39 -8.12
CA LEU A 122 -4.70 10.90 -7.60
C LEU A 122 -4.62 12.34 -7.04
N HIS A 123 -3.46 12.99 -7.09
CA HIS A 123 -3.21 14.34 -6.58
C HIS A 123 -3.52 14.49 -5.07
N LEU A 124 -3.08 13.51 -4.26
CA LEU A 124 -3.39 13.44 -2.83
C LEU A 124 -2.21 13.85 -1.92
N GLU A 125 -1.03 14.13 -2.46
CA GLU A 125 0.24 14.24 -1.70
C GLU A 125 0.17 15.30 -0.60
N ALA A 126 -0.47 16.44 -0.86
CA ALA A 126 -0.58 17.53 0.11
C ALA A 126 -1.64 17.28 1.20
N GLY A 127 -2.43 16.23 1.08
CA GLY A 127 -3.59 15.96 1.95
C GLY A 127 -3.29 15.06 3.15
N VAL A 128 -2.05 14.64 3.36
CA VAL A 128 -1.61 13.86 4.52
C VAL A 128 -0.41 14.49 5.18
N ASP A 129 -0.24 14.24 6.48
CA ASP A 129 0.85 14.81 7.28
C ASP A 129 2.07 13.89 7.30
N GLY A 130 1.91 12.63 6.94
CA GLY A 130 3.01 11.68 6.80
C GLY A 130 2.55 10.28 6.39
N ILE A 131 3.52 9.43 6.10
CA ILE A 131 3.32 8.05 5.66
C ILE A 131 4.29 7.13 6.39
N ILE A 132 3.76 6.07 7.00
CA ILE A 132 4.50 4.91 7.46
C ILE A 132 4.30 3.80 6.44
N SER A 133 5.38 3.27 5.88
CA SER A 133 5.38 2.24 4.85
C SER A 133 6.09 0.96 5.30
N ALA A 134 6.21 -0.02 4.42
CA ALA A 134 6.79 -1.33 4.72
C ALA A 134 8.18 -1.28 5.37
N LEU A 135 9.01 -0.30 4.98
CA LEU A 135 10.38 -0.18 5.48
C LEU A 135 10.50 0.60 6.79
N ASP A 136 9.44 1.26 7.23
CA ASP A 136 9.46 2.10 8.42
C ASP A 136 9.20 1.33 9.72
N ALA A 137 8.68 0.10 9.61
CA ALA A 137 8.42 -0.77 10.74
C ALA A 137 8.97 -2.18 10.47
N PRO A 138 9.61 -2.83 11.46
CA PRO A 138 10.25 -4.13 11.26
C PRO A 138 9.26 -5.26 11.00
N GLN A 139 8.04 -5.13 11.51
CA GLN A 139 7.00 -6.16 11.40
C GLN A 139 5.74 -5.61 10.70
N SER A 140 5.08 -6.51 9.97
CA SER A 140 3.79 -6.22 9.32
C SER A 140 2.64 -6.17 10.32
N LYS A 141 1.55 -5.49 9.94
CA LYS A 141 0.26 -5.68 10.62
C LYS A 141 -0.09 -7.18 10.67
N PRO A 142 -0.64 -7.68 11.77
CA PRO A 142 -1.28 -6.96 12.88
C PRO A 142 -0.34 -6.49 14.00
N ASP A 143 0.98 -6.57 13.85
CA ASP A 143 1.91 -5.99 14.84
C ASP A 143 1.65 -4.48 14.98
N PRO A 144 1.57 -3.94 16.22
CA PRO A 144 1.25 -2.54 16.46
C PRO A 144 2.40 -1.57 16.16
N GLY A 145 3.60 -2.05 15.89
CA GLY A 145 4.82 -1.23 15.75
C GLY A 145 4.69 -0.09 14.74
N CYS A 146 4.03 -0.34 13.59
CA CYS A 146 3.82 0.70 12.58
C CYS A 146 2.89 1.82 13.06
N PHE A 147 1.87 1.50 13.86
CA PHE A 147 0.96 2.49 14.45
C PHE A 147 1.65 3.28 15.57
N LEU A 148 2.39 2.60 16.45
CA LEU A 148 3.13 3.24 17.52
C LEU A 148 4.14 4.25 16.96
N LYS A 149 4.86 3.87 15.90
CA LYS A 149 5.80 4.76 15.22
C LYS A 149 5.13 6.02 14.64
N ALA A 150 3.93 5.89 14.11
CA ALA A 150 3.18 7.04 13.59
C ALA A 150 2.67 7.98 14.70
N MET A 151 2.66 7.52 15.95
CA MET A 151 2.22 8.30 17.12
C MET A 151 3.37 9.04 17.82
N GLU A 152 4.63 8.73 17.52
CA GLU A 152 5.82 9.43 17.99
C GLU A 152 5.96 10.82 17.37
#